data_1f72142b800693d51096ae04146c7e82
#
_entry.id   1f72142b800693d51096ae04146c7e82
#
_cell.length_a   1.000
_cell.length_b   1.000
_cell.length_c   1.000
_cell.angle_alpha   90.00
_cell.angle_beta   90.00
_cell.angle_gamma   90.00
#
_symmetry.space_group_name_H-M   'P 1'
#
loop_
_entity.id
_entity.type
_entity.pdbx_description
1 polymer ?
#
loop_
_entity_poly.entity_id
_entity_poly.type
_entity_poly.pdbx_seq_one_letter_code
_entity_poly.pdbx_strand_id
1 'polypeptide(L)'
;MPENLHFRSYDPDQTLLFPQRIDRDIPKDDPVRILKSVIESLDLSGFKKLYHERGRSPYHPKMMLMVILYSYMNNVYSCRKIEKLLYRDIYYIWLSGYQKPDFATINRFRNRVKNEIGHIFTLLVLILVEKGFVTLEVGYLDGTKIESKANKYTFVWRKSVERNCEKLLEKIRVLLQQINEQMAQDKAADVDTLELTPQTLCEISKEFKEALGSAPEAKTKEEKAAQRGKNKMFKELERHGEKLAEYNSRLEQMEGRNSISKTDPSATFMRMKEDAMCNGQTKPGYNLQISSENQFITDFALFPNPTDTLTFIPFLGSFPGRYGRFPKRVVADSGYGSEENYRFMDEAGIEGFVKYNRFHLEHRPRYKPDTFHPDSLYYNEEGDYYICPMGQRMSRTGTVQTRTEGGYISQSACYRAIRCKGCPLRCLCYKAKANQRTIRVNHRLNAYKRKACELLTSEEGIKERGRRCIEPEAVFGQMKSNMAYRRFRHMGKDKVVMDFTFFAIAFNIKKLCSMMRKVDKKGRKTSSYGKFVVIFICYMHKLEICQDKFEKMTA
;
A
#
# COMPACT_ATOMS: atom_id res chain seq x y z
N MET A 1 -13.30 -13.93 -63.53
CA MET A 1 -12.40 -13.24 -62.60
C MET A 1 -11.75 -12.09 -63.33
N PRO A 2 -11.64 -10.86 -62.77
CA PRO A 2 -11.00 -9.78 -63.50
C PRO A 2 -9.49 -10.11 -63.66
N GLU A 3 -9.03 -10.20 -64.89
CA GLU A 3 -7.69 -10.68 -65.30
C GLU A 3 -6.54 -9.67 -65.05
N ASN A 4 -6.76 -8.53 -64.35
CA ASN A 4 -5.78 -7.46 -64.17
C ASN A 4 -5.59 -7.01 -62.72
N LEU A 5 -5.56 -7.93 -61.76
CA LEU A 5 -5.17 -7.60 -60.40
C LEU A 5 -3.63 -7.65 -60.27
N HIS A 6 -3.01 -6.46 -60.23
CA HIS A 6 -1.58 -6.34 -59.93
C HIS A 6 -1.38 -6.27 -58.41
N PHE A 7 -0.83 -7.34 -57.86
CA PHE A 7 -0.37 -7.35 -56.47
C PHE A 7 1.06 -6.79 -56.40
N ARG A 8 1.39 -6.20 -55.26
CA ARG A 8 2.79 -5.86 -54.98
C ARG A 8 3.59 -7.15 -54.88
N SER A 9 4.84 -7.13 -55.37
CA SER A 9 5.77 -8.28 -55.21
C SER A 9 5.93 -8.60 -53.72
N TYR A 10 5.82 -9.90 -53.37
CA TYR A 10 6.00 -10.42 -52.04
C TYR A 10 7.03 -11.54 -52.09
N ASP A 11 8.18 -11.27 -51.48
CA ASP A 11 9.24 -12.26 -51.31
C ASP A 11 9.71 -12.20 -49.84
N PRO A 12 9.37 -13.18 -49.00
CA PRO A 12 9.78 -13.23 -47.60
C PRO A 12 11.29 -13.51 -47.44
N ASP A 13 11.94 -14.04 -48.45
CA ASP A 13 13.35 -14.44 -48.44
C ASP A 13 14.26 -13.40 -49.13
N GLN A 14 13.71 -12.20 -49.41
CA GLN A 14 14.44 -11.14 -50.11
C GLN A 14 15.74 -10.78 -49.36
N THR A 15 16.86 -10.93 -50.03
CA THR A 15 18.18 -10.54 -49.54
C THR A 15 18.43 -9.06 -49.78
N LEU A 16 18.71 -8.32 -48.70
CA LEU A 16 19.11 -6.91 -48.81
C LEU A 16 20.59 -6.78 -49.06
N LEU A 17 20.97 -6.04 -50.09
CA LEU A 17 22.36 -5.75 -50.44
C LEU A 17 23.09 -4.93 -49.36
N PHE A 18 22.38 -4.08 -48.63
CA PHE A 18 22.92 -3.28 -47.55
C PHE A 18 22.09 -3.50 -46.27
N PRO A 19 22.73 -3.63 -45.10
CA PRO A 19 22.01 -3.77 -43.82
C PRO A 19 21.14 -2.53 -43.56
N GLN A 20 19.86 -2.76 -43.37
CA GLN A 20 18.92 -1.69 -43.05
C GLN A 20 19.14 -1.19 -41.62
N ARG A 21 19.19 0.13 -41.43
CA ARG A 21 19.28 0.71 -40.08
C ARG A 21 17.90 0.71 -39.46
N ILE A 22 17.68 -0.08 -38.40
CA ILE A 22 16.39 -0.15 -37.65
C ILE A 22 15.93 1.24 -37.21
N ASP A 23 16.84 2.15 -36.90
CA ASP A 23 16.52 3.53 -36.51
C ASP A 23 15.65 4.25 -37.55
N ARG A 24 15.77 3.93 -38.83
CA ARG A 24 14.98 4.52 -39.93
C ARG A 24 13.54 3.97 -39.96
N ASP A 25 13.34 2.74 -39.49
CA ASP A 25 12.02 2.08 -39.49
C ASP A 25 11.16 2.51 -38.29
N ILE A 26 11.78 3.11 -37.29
CA ILE A 26 11.09 3.63 -36.11
C ILE A 26 10.63 5.07 -36.39
N PRO A 27 9.31 5.36 -36.31
CA PRO A 27 8.79 6.71 -36.47
C PRO A 27 9.48 7.72 -35.55
N LYS A 28 9.66 8.96 -36.03
CA LYS A 28 10.33 10.01 -35.24
C LYS A 28 9.56 10.41 -33.99
N ASP A 29 8.25 10.27 -33.99
CA ASP A 29 7.30 10.59 -32.92
C ASP A 29 6.91 9.38 -32.06
N ASP A 30 7.61 8.23 -32.21
CA ASP A 30 7.32 7.04 -31.42
C ASP A 30 7.70 7.22 -29.94
N PRO A 31 6.85 6.77 -28.99
CA PRO A 31 7.13 6.81 -27.55
C PRO A 31 8.47 6.17 -27.14
N VAL A 32 8.98 5.22 -27.90
CA VAL A 32 10.25 4.55 -27.62
C VAL A 32 11.42 5.54 -27.64
N ARG A 33 11.36 6.57 -28.53
CA ARG A 33 12.39 7.61 -28.61
C ARG A 33 12.36 8.55 -27.42
N ILE A 34 11.16 8.90 -26.95
CA ILE A 34 10.99 9.72 -25.74
C ILE A 34 11.51 8.96 -24.53
N LEU A 35 11.13 7.68 -24.39
CA LEU A 35 11.65 6.83 -23.32
C LEU A 35 13.18 6.81 -23.32
N LYS A 36 13.80 6.57 -24.50
CA LYS A 36 15.26 6.56 -24.62
C LYS A 36 15.87 7.88 -24.17
N SER A 37 15.35 9.00 -24.66
CA SER A 37 15.84 10.33 -24.29
C SER A 37 15.72 10.60 -22.79
N VAL A 38 14.56 10.26 -22.17
CA VAL A 38 14.34 10.42 -20.73
C VAL A 38 15.34 9.59 -19.92
N ILE A 39 15.56 8.31 -20.28
CA ILE A 39 16.47 7.45 -19.52
C ILE A 39 17.95 7.83 -19.75
N GLU A 40 18.30 8.33 -20.93
CA GLU A 40 19.65 8.81 -21.19
C GLU A 40 19.99 10.07 -20.38
N SER A 41 18.99 10.87 -20.04
CA SER A 41 19.13 12.08 -19.24
C SER A 41 19.19 11.83 -17.72
N LEU A 42 18.76 10.64 -17.26
CA LEU A 42 18.79 10.32 -15.83
C LEU A 42 20.21 9.92 -15.37
N ASP A 43 20.58 10.38 -14.19
CA ASP A 43 21.76 9.86 -13.50
C ASP A 43 21.48 8.44 -12.98
N LEU A 44 22.25 7.49 -13.48
CA LEU A 44 22.21 6.09 -13.06
C LEU A 44 23.50 5.66 -12.36
N SER A 45 24.24 6.59 -11.78
CA SER A 45 25.48 6.31 -11.04
C SER A 45 25.25 5.33 -9.88
N GLY A 46 24.11 5.45 -9.19
CA GLY A 46 23.67 4.51 -8.16
C GLY A 46 23.61 3.06 -8.66
N PHE A 47 23.20 2.84 -9.91
CA PHE A 47 23.17 1.48 -10.47
C PHE A 47 24.57 0.91 -10.72
N LYS A 48 25.58 1.74 -11.04
CA LYS A 48 26.95 1.28 -11.24
C LYS A 48 27.53 0.65 -9.97
N LYS A 49 27.21 1.20 -8.80
CA LYS A 49 27.65 0.68 -7.49
C LYS A 49 27.15 -0.75 -7.20
N LEU A 50 26.11 -1.21 -7.91
CA LEU A 50 25.54 -2.54 -7.75
C LEU A 50 26.27 -3.63 -8.56
N TYR A 51 27.30 -3.26 -9.34
CA TYR A 51 28.06 -4.17 -10.19
C TYR A 51 29.49 -4.32 -9.67
N HIS A 52 30.02 -5.52 -9.77
CA HIS A 52 31.42 -5.82 -9.43
C HIS A 52 32.30 -5.71 -10.69
N GLU A 53 33.54 -5.28 -10.50
CA GLU A 53 34.52 -5.15 -11.58
C GLU A 53 34.99 -6.52 -12.14
N ARG A 54 34.91 -7.56 -11.31
CA ARG A 54 35.35 -8.92 -11.69
C ARG A 54 34.16 -9.78 -12.12
N GLY A 55 34.37 -10.61 -13.12
CA GLY A 55 33.40 -11.57 -13.64
C GLY A 55 32.99 -11.33 -15.09
N ARG A 56 31.97 -12.05 -15.58
CA ARG A 56 31.45 -11.88 -16.95
C ARG A 56 30.81 -10.49 -17.09
N SER A 57 31.12 -9.80 -18.18
CA SER A 57 30.58 -8.47 -18.52
C SER A 57 29.03 -8.46 -18.44
N PRO A 58 28.43 -7.64 -17.57
CA PRO A 58 26.99 -7.55 -17.44
C PRO A 58 26.39 -6.73 -18.59
N TYR A 59 25.09 -6.92 -18.82
CA TYR A 59 24.32 -6.03 -19.68
C TYR A 59 24.28 -4.61 -19.11
N HIS A 60 24.32 -3.61 -20.01
CA HIS A 60 24.34 -2.22 -19.59
C HIS A 60 23.06 -1.83 -18.82
N PRO A 61 23.13 -1.22 -17.61
CA PRO A 61 21.96 -0.90 -16.79
C PRO A 61 20.92 -0.02 -17.48
N LYS A 62 21.35 0.99 -18.25
CA LYS A 62 20.43 1.85 -19.03
C LYS A 62 19.60 1.04 -20.02
N MET A 63 20.25 0.14 -20.75
CA MET A 63 19.58 -0.74 -21.71
C MET A 63 18.55 -1.62 -21.02
N MET A 64 18.93 -2.29 -19.93
CA MET A 64 18.01 -3.14 -19.16
C MET A 64 16.81 -2.35 -18.62
N LEU A 65 17.05 -1.14 -18.13
CA LEU A 65 16.00 -0.25 -17.63
C LEU A 65 15.04 0.16 -18.76
N MET A 66 15.57 0.60 -19.93
CA MET A 66 14.77 0.99 -21.09
C MET A 66 13.88 -0.17 -21.57
N VAL A 67 14.42 -1.37 -21.71
CA VAL A 67 13.67 -2.57 -22.13
C VAL A 67 12.53 -2.89 -21.16
N ILE A 68 12.80 -2.83 -19.86
CA ILE A 68 11.76 -3.12 -18.85
C ILE A 68 10.67 -2.04 -18.85
N LEU A 69 11.05 -0.77 -18.85
CA LEU A 69 10.08 0.34 -18.82
C LEU A 69 9.24 0.38 -20.11
N TYR A 70 9.84 0.16 -21.27
CA TYR A 70 9.11 0.05 -22.53
C TYR A 70 8.10 -1.12 -22.50
N SER A 71 8.50 -2.23 -21.89
CA SER A 71 7.59 -3.36 -21.67
C SER A 71 6.39 -2.98 -20.82
N TYR A 72 6.61 -2.27 -19.71
CA TYR A 72 5.50 -1.81 -18.84
C TYR A 72 4.59 -0.81 -19.56
N MET A 73 5.15 0.10 -20.37
CA MET A 73 4.36 1.02 -21.21
C MET A 73 3.43 0.27 -22.16
N ASN A 74 3.84 -0.91 -22.63
CA ASN A 74 3.09 -1.78 -23.55
C ASN A 74 2.35 -2.93 -22.84
N ASN A 75 2.12 -2.84 -21.54
CA ASN A 75 1.38 -3.82 -20.73
C ASN A 75 2.05 -5.20 -20.67
N VAL A 76 3.35 -5.29 -20.90
CA VAL A 76 4.14 -6.51 -20.84
C VAL A 76 4.93 -6.56 -19.55
N TYR A 77 4.43 -7.32 -18.57
CA TYR A 77 5.01 -7.41 -17.22
C TYR A 77 5.82 -8.70 -16.98
N SER A 78 5.69 -9.70 -17.86
CA SER A 78 6.34 -11.01 -17.73
C SER A 78 7.73 -10.99 -18.37
N CYS A 79 8.77 -11.34 -17.60
CA CYS A 79 10.15 -11.42 -18.11
C CYS A 79 10.27 -12.39 -19.31
N ARG A 80 9.54 -13.52 -19.32
CA ARG A 80 9.52 -14.46 -20.44
C ARG A 80 8.89 -13.87 -21.71
N LYS A 81 7.89 -12.99 -21.55
CA LYS A 81 7.32 -12.27 -22.70
C LYS A 81 8.29 -11.19 -23.20
N ILE A 82 8.98 -10.50 -22.29
CA ILE A 82 9.99 -9.49 -22.63
C ILE A 82 11.13 -10.16 -23.45
N GLU A 83 11.65 -11.28 -22.98
CA GLU A 83 12.65 -12.06 -23.70
C GLU A 83 12.20 -12.39 -25.13
N LYS A 84 10.96 -12.87 -25.33
CA LYS A 84 10.44 -13.17 -26.67
C LYS A 84 10.38 -11.94 -27.58
N LEU A 85 10.05 -10.76 -27.03
CA LEU A 85 9.98 -9.52 -27.80
C LEU A 85 11.36 -9.04 -28.25
N LEU A 86 12.44 -9.31 -27.50
CA LEU A 86 13.81 -9.01 -27.90
C LEU A 86 14.26 -9.75 -29.18
N TYR A 87 13.53 -10.80 -29.60
CA TYR A 87 13.77 -11.53 -30.84
C TYR A 87 12.84 -11.14 -31.99
N ARG A 88 11.70 -10.49 -31.71
CA ARG A 88 10.60 -10.37 -32.68
C ARG A 88 10.15 -8.94 -32.95
N ASP A 89 10.42 -8.03 -32.03
CA ASP A 89 9.90 -6.66 -32.05
C ASP A 89 11.06 -5.69 -32.32
N ILE A 90 10.93 -4.90 -33.37
CA ILE A 90 11.99 -3.98 -33.83
C ILE A 90 12.31 -2.91 -32.76
N TYR A 91 11.33 -2.46 -32.00
CA TYR A 91 11.51 -1.47 -30.94
C TYR A 91 12.37 -2.02 -29.80
N TYR A 92 12.14 -3.29 -29.43
CA TYR A 92 12.95 -3.98 -28.41
C TYR A 92 14.36 -4.29 -28.91
N ILE A 93 14.48 -4.71 -30.17
CA ILE A 93 15.79 -4.98 -30.82
C ILE A 93 16.61 -3.69 -30.86
N TRP A 94 15.97 -2.56 -31.21
CA TRP A 94 16.62 -1.25 -31.24
C TRP A 94 17.06 -0.79 -29.85
N LEU A 95 16.17 -0.85 -28.84
CA LEU A 95 16.48 -0.47 -27.45
C LEU A 95 17.60 -1.30 -26.84
N SER A 96 17.66 -2.59 -27.18
CA SER A 96 18.66 -3.52 -26.64
C SER A 96 19.98 -3.50 -27.44
N GLY A 97 20.05 -2.81 -28.57
CA GLY A 97 21.21 -2.87 -29.47
C GLY A 97 21.52 -4.31 -29.91
N TYR A 98 20.49 -5.06 -30.31
CA TYR A 98 20.53 -6.49 -30.65
C TYR A 98 20.90 -7.44 -29.50
N GLN A 99 21.07 -6.95 -28.29
CA GLN A 99 21.34 -7.82 -27.12
C GLN A 99 20.06 -8.54 -26.68
N LYS A 100 20.20 -9.80 -26.25
CA LYS A 100 19.07 -10.68 -25.95
C LYS A 100 19.22 -11.26 -24.53
N PRO A 101 19.06 -10.46 -23.46
CA PRO A 101 19.05 -10.99 -22.11
C PRO A 101 17.89 -11.98 -21.90
N ASP A 102 18.19 -13.11 -21.27
CA ASP A 102 17.19 -14.10 -20.90
C ASP A 102 16.25 -13.60 -19.78
N PHE A 103 15.13 -14.28 -19.59
CA PHE A 103 14.13 -13.92 -18.56
C PHE A 103 14.70 -13.95 -17.14
N ALA A 104 15.67 -14.83 -16.86
CA ALA A 104 16.29 -14.93 -15.54
C ALA A 104 17.20 -13.73 -15.28
N THR A 105 17.95 -13.27 -16.29
CA THR A 105 18.78 -12.06 -16.23
C THR A 105 17.93 -10.82 -16.06
N ILE A 106 16.81 -10.69 -16.79
CA ILE A 106 15.86 -9.59 -16.62
C ILE A 106 15.32 -9.57 -15.19
N ASN A 107 14.94 -10.73 -14.64
CA ASN A 107 14.43 -10.81 -13.27
C ASN A 107 15.52 -10.53 -12.22
N ARG A 108 16.76 -10.99 -12.44
CA ARG A 108 17.92 -10.67 -11.58
C ARG A 108 18.21 -9.17 -11.57
N PHE A 109 18.14 -8.51 -12.72
CA PHE A 109 18.31 -7.07 -12.80
C PHE A 109 17.26 -6.32 -11.97
N ARG A 110 15.96 -6.65 -12.12
CA ARG A 110 14.89 -6.05 -11.30
C ARG A 110 15.21 -6.14 -9.80
N ASN A 111 15.54 -7.36 -9.32
CA ASN A 111 15.84 -7.57 -7.91
C ASN A 111 17.12 -6.83 -7.46
N ARG A 112 18.12 -6.67 -8.34
CA ARG A 112 19.35 -5.95 -8.05
C ARG A 112 19.10 -4.46 -7.81
N VAL A 113 18.26 -3.84 -8.65
CA VAL A 113 17.98 -2.40 -8.58
C VAL A 113 16.82 -2.04 -7.66
N LYS A 114 16.25 -2.98 -6.90
CA LYS A 114 15.03 -2.78 -6.12
C LYS A 114 15.10 -1.60 -5.14
N ASN A 115 16.25 -1.34 -4.55
CA ASN A 115 16.45 -0.27 -3.57
C ASN A 115 16.71 1.08 -4.27
N GLU A 116 17.26 1.07 -5.47
CA GLU A 116 17.65 2.28 -6.23
C GLU A 116 16.53 2.78 -7.15
N ILE A 117 15.63 1.92 -7.58
CA ILE A 117 14.59 2.29 -8.54
C ILE A 117 13.64 3.38 -8.00
N GLY A 118 13.46 3.45 -6.67
CA GLY A 118 12.71 4.51 -6.01
C GLY A 118 13.32 5.90 -6.23
N HIS A 119 14.64 5.99 -6.24
CA HIS A 119 15.35 7.23 -6.55
C HIS A 119 15.12 7.66 -8.01
N ILE A 120 15.16 6.71 -8.95
CA ILE A 120 14.87 6.99 -10.36
C ILE A 120 13.45 7.53 -10.56
N PHE A 121 12.47 6.99 -9.82
CA PHE A 121 11.10 7.53 -9.82
C PHE A 121 11.09 8.99 -9.35
N THR A 122 11.79 9.30 -8.25
CA THR A 122 11.89 10.66 -7.70
C THR A 122 12.52 11.62 -8.73
N LEU A 123 13.64 11.23 -9.36
CA LEU A 123 14.28 12.03 -10.40
C LEU A 123 13.35 12.31 -11.58
N LEU A 124 12.60 11.30 -12.03
CA LEU A 124 11.62 11.50 -13.11
C LEU A 124 10.55 12.52 -12.72
N VAL A 125 10.01 12.44 -11.50
CA VAL A 125 9.01 13.41 -11.03
C VAL A 125 9.61 14.82 -10.95
N LEU A 126 10.85 14.97 -10.47
CA LEU A 126 11.53 16.26 -10.44
C LEU A 126 11.74 16.85 -11.84
N ILE A 127 12.03 16.01 -12.84
CA ILE A 127 12.06 16.43 -14.24
C ILE A 127 10.69 16.93 -14.69
N LEU A 128 9.60 16.26 -14.30
CA LEU A 128 8.24 16.72 -14.63
C LEU A 128 7.91 18.06 -13.96
N VAL A 129 8.42 18.31 -12.75
CA VAL A 129 8.31 19.61 -12.06
C VAL A 129 9.07 20.69 -12.82
N GLU A 130 10.32 20.44 -13.15
CA GLU A 130 11.16 21.39 -13.90
C GLU A 130 10.53 21.77 -15.25
N LYS A 131 9.89 20.82 -15.91
CA LYS A 131 9.18 21.07 -17.18
C LYS A 131 7.77 21.62 -17.01
N GLY A 132 7.32 21.89 -15.79
CA GLY A 132 6.01 22.48 -15.50
C GLY A 132 4.81 21.56 -15.74
N PHE A 133 5.02 20.25 -15.81
CA PHE A 133 3.92 19.27 -15.91
C PHE A 133 3.22 19.03 -14.59
N VAL A 134 3.96 19.13 -13.48
CA VAL A 134 3.49 19.04 -12.09
C VAL A 134 4.16 20.13 -11.25
N THR A 135 3.56 20.49 -10.11
CA THR A 135 4.09 21.54 -9.22
C THR A 135 4.51 21.00 -7.85
N LEU A 136 3.98 19.84 -7.47
CA LEU A 136 4.04 19.26 -6.11
C LEU A 136 3.43 20.18 -5.04
N GLU A 137 2.58 21.13 -5.44
CA GLU A 137 1.84 21.98 -4.51
C GLU A 137 0.52 21.37 -4.08
N VAL A 138 -0.12 20.60 -4.97
CA VAL A 138 -1.39 19.93 -4.69
C VAL A 138 -1.22 18.42 -4.84
N GLY A 139 -1.56 17.68 -3.80
CA GLY A 139 -1.62 16.22 -3.83
C GLY A 139 -3.07 15.73 -3.85
N TYR A 140 -3.50 15.11 -4.96
CA TYR A 140 -4.79 14.40 -5.02
C TYR A 140 -4.56 12.95 -4.59
N LEU A 141 -5.01 12.65 -3.35
CA LEU A 141 -4.80 11.35 -2.73
C LEU A 141 -6.01 10.45 -2.90
N ASP A 142 -5.75 9.22 -3.26
CA ASP A 142 -6.75 8.15 -3.23
C ASP A 142 -6.08 6.78 -3.10
N GLY A 143 -6.85 5.82 -2.55
CA GLY A 143 -6.42 4.45 -2.33
C GLY A 143 -7.14 3.44 -3.21
N THR A 144 -6.41 2.43 -3.66
CA THR A 144 -7.02 1.30 -4.35
C THR A 144 -6.42 -0.03 -3.91
N LYS A 145 -7.26 -1.06 -3.87
CA LYS A 145 -6.82 -2.41 -3.51
C LYS A 145 -6.37 -3.15 -4.76
N ILE A 146 -5.17 -3.73 -4.69
CA ILE A 146 -4.59 -4.55 -5.75
C ILE A 146 -4.30 -5.94 -5.20
N GLU A 147 -4.72 -6.97 -5.95
CA GLU A 147 -4.55 -8.36 -5.57
C GLU A 147 -3.06 -8.76 -5.55
N SER A 148 -2.64 -9.46 -4.50
CA SER A 148 -1.33 -10.10 -4.43
C SER A 148 -1.24 -11.31 -5.37
N LYS A 149 -0.02 -11.74 -5.70
CA LYS A 149 0.23 -13.00 -6.39
C LYS A 149 -0.13 -14.24 -5.55
N ALA A 150 -0.36 -14.06 -4.26
CA ALA A 150 -0.65 -15.14 -3.32
C ALA A 150 -1.88 -15.97 -3.72
N ASN A 151 -1.91 -17.22 -3.27
CA ASN A 151 -3.07 -18.08 -3.44
C ASN A 151 -4.19 -17.61 -2.48
N LYS A 152 -5.39 -17.43 -3.01
CA LYS A 152 -6.56 -16.96 -2.26
C LYS A 152 -7.05 -17.94 -1.17
N TYR A 153 -6.66 -19.21 -1.23
CA TYR A 153 -7.05 -20.22 -0.25
C TYR A 153 -6.04 -20.41 0.90
N THR A 154 -4.94 -19.66 0.92
CA THR A 154 -3.89 -19.76 1.95
C THR A 154 -4.05 -18.73 3.06
N PHE A 155 -5.28 -18.47 3.48
CA PHE A 155 -5.59 -17.51 4.54
C PHE A 155 -5.25 -18.05 5.94
N VAL A 156 -4.78 -17.13 6.78
CA VAL A 156 -4.61 -17.34 8.22
C VAL A 156 -5.28 -16.18 8.93
N TRP A 157 -6.29 -16.48 9.75
CA TRP A 157 -7.03 -15.48 10.52
C TRP A 157 -6.48 -15.36 11.94
N ARG A 158 -6.22 -14.14 12.41
CA ARG A 158 -5.69 -13.86 13.74
C ARG A 158 -6.52 -14.52 14.85
N LYS A 159 -7.82 -14.29 14.88
CA LYS A 159 -8.74 -14.90 15.85
C LYS A 159 -8.69 -16.43 15.89
N SER A 160 -8.41 -17.06 14.74
CA SER A 160 -8.29 -18.52 14.68
C SER A 160 -6.97 -19.01 15.26
N VAL A 161 -5.88 -18.25 15.04
CA VAL A 161 -4.57 -18.57 15.62
C VAL A 161 -4.61 -18.36 17.12
N GLU A 162 -5.14 -17.22 17.61
CA GLU A 162 -5.28 -16.92 19.03
C GLU A 162 -6.08 -18.01 19.74
N ARG A 163 -7.28 -18.35 19.24
CA ARG A 163 -8.10 -19.43 19.80
C ARG A 163 -7.42 -20.79 19.80
N ASN A 164 -6.66 -21.11 18.74
CA ASN A 164 -5.94 -22.37 18.67
C ASN A 164 -4.71 -22.37 19.60
N CYS A 165 -4.09 -21.22 19.80
CA CYS A 165 -3.00 -21.03 20.75
C CYS A 165 -3.52 -21.24 22.20
N GLU A 166 -4.63 -20.63 22.59
CA GLU A 166 -5.29 -20.83 23.88
C GLU A 166 -5.58 -22.31 24.15
N LYS A 167 -6.20 -23.00 23.17
CA LYS A 167 -6.48 -24.42 23.28
C LYS A 167 -5.21 -25.28 23.38
N LEU A 168 -4.14 -24.86 22.74
CA LEU A 168 -2.85 -25.56 22.81
C LEU A 168 -2.21 -25.37 24.16
N LEU A 169 -2.22 -24.15 24.71
CA LEU A 169 -1.73 -23.84 26.06
C LEU A 169 -2.46 -24.66 27.12
N GLU A 170 -3.77 -24.83 27.01
CA GLU A 170 -4.55 -25.67 27.90
C GLU A 170 -4.12 -27.13 27.85
N LYS A 171 -3.92 -27.67 26.64
CA LYS A 171 -3.41 -29.04 26.47
C LYS A 171 -1.98 -29.21 27.04
N ILE A 172 -1.13 -28.20 26.89
CA ILE A 172 0.22 -28.23 27.47
C ILE A 172 0.14 -28.24 28.98
N ARG A 173 -0.73 -27.45 29.60
CA ARG A 173 -0.92 -27.46 31.06
C ARG A 173 -1.35 -28.83 31.56
N VAL A 174 -2.36 -29.42 30.94
CA VAL A 174 -2.81 -30.79 31.31
C VAL A 174 -1.70 -31.81 31.15
N LEU A 175 -0.91 -31.72 30.06
CA LEU A 175 0.21 -32.64 29.83
C LEU A 175 1.32 -32.47 30.87
N LEU A 176 1.66 -31.23 31.24
CA LEU A 176 2.65 -30.93 32.28
C LEU A 176 2.19 -31.42 33.65
N GLN A 177 0.91 -31.27 34.00
CA GLN A 177 0.35 -31.85 35.22
C GLN A 177 0.49 -33.37 35.25
N GLN A 178 0.13 -34.08 34.17
CA GLN A 178 0.31 -35.54 34.06
C GLN A 178 1.76 -35.98 34.15
N ILE A 179 2.69 -35.20 33.59
CA ILE A 179 4.11 -35.46 33.70
C ILE A 179 4.58 -35.29 35.15
N ASN A 180 4.17 -34.21 35.83
CA ASN A 180 4.50 -33.97 37.23
C ASN A 180 3.98 -35.07 38.14
N GLU A 181 2.75 -35.56 37.95
CA GLU A 181 2.17 -36.68 38.70
C GLU A 181 2.95 -37.98 38.51
N GLN A 182 3.45 -38.26 37.31
CA GLN A 182 4.21 -39.49 37.00
C GLN A 182 5.69 -39.43 37.38
N MET A 183 6.26 -38.26 37.50
CA MET A 183 7.67 -38.05 37.87
C MET A 183 7.85 -37.98 39.38
N ALA A 184 6.74 -38.05 40.15
CA ALA A 184 6.64 -38.03 41.61
C ALA A 184 7.94 -37.73 42.35
N GLN A 185 7.92 -36.67 43.19
CA GLN A 185 8.88 -36.36 44.20
C GLN A 185 10.00 -35.39 43.82
N ASP A 186 10.05 -34.35 44.53
CA ASP A 186 11.12 -33.40 44.80
C ASP A 186 11.35 -32.19 43.89
N LYS A 187 10.80 -32.11 42.68
CA LYS A 187 10.88 -30.89 41.86
C LYS A 187 9.62 -30.66 40.99
N ALA A 188 8.46 -30.66 41.61
CA ALA A 188 7.25 -30.20 40.90
C ALA A 188 7.35 -28.68 40.70
N ALA A 189 7.68 -28.25 39.49
CA ALA A 189 7.52 -26.86 39.09
C ALA A 189 6.03 -26.50 39.21
N ASP A 190 5.69 -25.40 39.85
CA ASP A 190 4.33 -24.92 39.97
C ASP A 190 3.83 -24.50 38.58
N VAL A 191 3.12 -25.41 37.93
CA VAL A 191 2.67 -25.26 36.52
C VAL A 191 1.73 -24.06 36.34
N ASP A 192 1.03 -23.65 37.42
CA ASP A 192 0.07 -22.55 37.37
C ASP A 192 0.78 -21.17 37.36
N THR A 193 2.02 -21.09 37.83
CA THR A 193 2.82 -19.85 37.86
C THR A 193 3.80 -19.74 36.67
N LEU A 194 4.00 -20.83 35.89
CA LEU A 194 4.91 -20.83 34.75
C LEU A 194 4.38 -20.09 33.55
N GLU A 195 5.14 -19.11 33.09
CA GLU A 195 4.88 -18.48 31.78
C GLU A 195 5.24 -19.47 30.67
N LEU A 196 4.21 -20.03 30.01
CA LEU A 196 4.38 -21.04 28.97
C LEU A 196 4.86 -20.41 27.67
N THR A 197 6.18 -20.26 27.53
CA THR A 197 6.82 -19.83 26.29
C THR A 197 7.41 -21.02 25.53
N PRO A 198 7.69 -20.93 24.22
CA PRO A 198 8.39 -21.99 23.50
C PRO A 198 9.76 -22.30 24.08
N GLN A 199 10.44 -21.30 24.67
CA GLN A 199 11.75 -21.45 25.32
C GLN A 199 11.63 -22.26 26.60
N THR A 200 10.69 -21.89 27.49
CA THR A 200 10.47 -22.64 28.75
C THR A 200 10.04 -24.08 28.48
N LEU A 201 9.23 -24.33 27.44
CA LEU A 201 8.87 -25.69 27.04
C LEU A 201 10.06 -26.47 26.49
N CYS A 202 10.98 -25.83 25.79
CA CYS A 202 12.21 -26.47 25.31
C CYS A 202 13.15 -26.84 26.47
N GLU A 203 13.26 -25.99 27.49
CA GLU A 203 14.06 -26.24 28.70
C GLU A 203 13.48 -27.40 29.50
N ILE A 204 12.20 -27.38 29.82
CA ILE A 204 11.47 -28.46 30.47
C ILE A 204 11.66 -29.78 29.68
N SER A 205 11.52 -29.70 28.34
CA SER A 205 11.69 -30.86 27.47
C SER A 205 13.11 -31.46 27.55
N LYS A 206 14.17 -30.64 27.66
CA LYS A 206 15.55 -31.08 27.83
C LYS A 206 15.77 -31.74 29.21
N GLU A 207 15.29 -31.10 30.27
CA GLU A 207 15.38 -31.66 31.64
C GLU A 207 14.70 -33.03 31.74
N PHE A 208 13.53 -33.19 31.13
CA PHE A 208 12.84 -34.47 31.05
C PHE A 208 13.61 -35.52 30.26
N LYS A 209 14.27 -35.14 29.17
CA LYS A 209 15.07 -36.03 28.36
C LYS A 209 16.30 -36.52 29.11
N GLU A 210 16.94 -35.65 29.88
CA GLU A 210 18.08 -35.96 30.73
C GLU A 210 17.66 -36.90 31.88
N ALA A 211 16.54 -36.63 32.53
CA ALA A 211 15.99 -37.49 33.57
C ALA A 211 15.60 -38.88 33.04
N LEU A 212 15.04 -38.96 31.81
CA LEU A 212 14.74 -40.24 31.16
C LEU A 212 16.01 -41.04 30.76
N GLY A 213 17.07 -40.34 30.36
CA GLY A 213 18.36 -40.92 29.99
C GLY A 213 19.17 -41.42 31.19
N SER A 214 18.94 -40.87 32.40
CA SER A 214 19.57 -41.25 33.66
C SER A 214 18.84 -42.39 34.37
N ALA A 215 17.65 -42.80 33.89
CA ALA A 215 16.87 -43.87 34.50
C ALA A 215 17.49 -45.25 34.20
N PRO A 216 17.53 -46.20 35.19
CA PRO A 216 18.07 -47.53 34.98
C PRO A 216 17.31 -48.30 33.90
N GLU A 217 18.02 -49.19 33.16
CA GLU A 217 17.41 -49.99 32.11
C GLU A 217 16.21 -50.82 32.61
N ALA A 218 15.06 -50.64 32.01
CA ALA A 218 13.84 -51.34 32.34
C ALA A 218 13.96 -52.85 32.07
N LYS A 219 13.86 -53.66 33.10
CA LYS A 219 14.03 -55.12 33.05
C LYS A 219 12.69 -55.84 32.87
N THR A 220 11.61 -55.33 33.46
CA THR A 220 10.28 -55.95 33.39
C THR A 220 9.42 -55.43 32.21
N LYS A 221 8.40 -56.21 31.85
CA LYS A 221 7.45 -55.83 30.75
C LYS A 221 6.64 -54.56 31.11
N GLU A 222 6.35 -54.40 32.41
CA GLU A 222 5.61 -53.26 32.95
C GLU A 222 6.46 -51.99 32.97
N GLU A 223 7.73 -52.09 33.38
CA GLU A 223 8.69 -50.98 33.35
C GLU A 223 8.93 -50.48 31.91
N LYS A 224 9.06 -51.41 30.94
CA LYS A 224 9.15 -51.04 29.51
C LYS A 224 7.90 -50.35 28.99
N ALA A 225 6.71 -50.73 29.46
CA ALA A 225 5.46 -50.05 29.08
C ALA A 225 5.39 -48.65 29.67
N ALA A 226 5.76 -48.48 30.96
CA ALA A 226 5.81 -47.16 31.62
C ALA A 226 6.81 -46.21 30.93
N GLN A 227 8.01 -46.71 30.58
CA GLN A 227 9.02 -45.94 29.88
C GLN A 227 8.58 -45.52 28.47
N ARG A 228 7.85 -46.38 27.74
CA ARG A 228 7.24 -46.05 26.47
C ARG A 228 6.17 -44.94 26.63
N GLY A 229 5.37 -44.98 27.72
CA GLY A 229 4.40 -43.92 28.06
C GLY A 229 5.08 -42.57 28.27
N LYS A 230 6.12 -42.54 29.09
CA LYS A 230 6.92 -41.33 29.35
C LYS A 230 7.54 -40.76 28.06
N ASN A 231 8.14 -41.60 27.23
CA ASN A 231 8.69 -41.19 25.94
C ASN A 231 7.62 -40.67 24.96
N LYS A 232 6.38 -41.18 25.03
CA LYS A 232 5.27 -40.67 24.23
C LYS A 232 4.85 -39.28 24.67
N MET A 233 4.70 -39.03 25.98
CA MET A 233 4.40 -37.73 26.54
C MET A 233 5.47 -36.69 26.21
N PHE A 234 6.74 -37.06 26.30
CA PHE A 234 7.86 -36.22 25.93
C PHE A 234 7.76 -35.76 24.44
N LYS A 235 7.61 -36.70 23.52
CA LYS A 235 7.43 -36.38 22.09
C LYS A 235 6.20 -35.51 21.83
N GLU A 236 5.15 -35.67 22.61
CA GLU A 236 3.95 -34.83 22.51
C GLU A 236 4.21 -33.42 23.03
N LEU A 237 5.01 -33.26 24.11
CA LEU A 237 5.42 -31.96 24.62
C LEU A 237 6.29 -31.20 23.60
N GLU A 238 7.31 -31.87 23.02
CA GLU A 238 8.14 -31.26 21.95
C GLU A 238 7.29 -30.78 20.78
N ARG A 239 6.37 -31.63 20.29
CA ARG A 239 5.45 -31.28 19.20
C ARG A 239 4.55 -30.10 19.56
N HIS A 240 4.10 -29.99 20.79
CA HIS A 240 3.31 -28.85 21.27
C HIS A 240 4.13 -27.58 21.36
N GLY A 241 5.40 -27.66 21.80
CA GLY A 241 6.35 -26.55 21.82
C GLY A 241 6.65 -26.00 20.43
N GLU A 242 6.93 -26.89 19.47
CA GLU A 242 7.11 -26.49 18.05
C GLU A 242 5.87 -25.77 17.48
N LYS A 243 4.69 -26.30 17.81
CA LYS A 243 3.42 -25.73 17.33
C LYS A 243 3.09 -24.40 17.99
N LEU A 244 3.46 -24.22 19.25
CA LEU A 244 3.34 -22.93 19.97
C LEU A 244 4.28 -21.90 19.35
N ALA A 245 5.53 -22.28 19.04
CA ALA A 245 6.47 -21.43 18.32
C ALA A 245 5.94 -21.01 16.94
N GLU A 246 5.32 -21.94 16.21
CA GLU A 246 4.68 -21.64 14.92
C GLU A 246 3.53 -20.61 15.07
N TYR A 247 2.67 -20.75 16.09
CA TYR A 247 1.57 -19.81 16.33
C TYR A 247 2.08 -18.43 16.73
N ASN A 248 3.09 -18.35 17.61
CA ASN A 248 3.71 -17.09 18.01
C ASN A 248 4.36 -16.38 16.81
N SER A 249 5.13 -17.10 16.00
CA SER A 249 5.73 -16.55 14.77
C SER A 249 4.66 -16.03 13.79
N ARG A 250 3.52 -16.70 13.66
CA ARG A 250 2.40 -16.22 12.83
C ARG A 250 1.77 -14.96 13.39
N LEU A 251 1.60 -14.87 14.72
CA LEU A 251 1.05 -13.67 15.37
C LEU A 251 2.00 -12.47 15.22
N GLU A 252 3.30 -12.69 15.35
CA GLU A 252 4.33 -11.66 15.10
C GLU A 252 4.28 -11.17 13.65
N GLN A 253 4.26 -12.09 12.67
CA GLN A 253 4.15 -11.75 11.25
C GLN A 253 2.89 -10.95 10.91
N MET A 254 1.84 -11.09 11.70
CA MET A 254 0.60 -10.34 11.51
C MET A 254 0.73 -8.85 11.87
N GLU A 255 1.68 -8.45 12.73
CA GLU A 255 1.90 -7.05 13.12
C GLU A 255 0.59 -6.31 13.44
N GLY A 256 -0.31 -6.93 14.21
CA GLY A 256 -1.62 -6.37 14.54
C GLY A 256 -2.72 -6.53 13.47
N ARG A 257 -2.41 -7.05 12.29
CA ARG A 257 -3.37 -7.32 11.21
C ARG A 257 -4.32 -8.48 11.55
N ASN A 258 -5.53 -8.43 11.01
CA ASN A 258 -6.54 -9.48 11.22
C ASN A 258 -6.30 -10.77 10.43
N SER A 259 -5.48 -10.72 9.38
CA SER A 259 -5.21 -11.87 8.52
C SER A 259 -3.93 -11.70 7.71
N ILE A 260 -3.31 -12.82 7.36
CA ILE A 260 -2.18 -12.90 6.42
C ILE A 260 -2.39 -14.08 5.46
N SER A 261 -1.63 -14.08 4.36
CA SER A 261 -1.54 -15.24 3.46
C SER A 261 -0.28 -16.05 3.77
N LYS A 262 -0.37 -17.39 3.82
CA LYS A 262 0.81 -18.26 4.00
C LYS A 262 1.85 -18.09 2.88
N THR A 263 1.40 -17.77 1.67
CA THR A 263 2.27 -17.62 0.50
C THR A 263 2.83 -16.22 0.34
N ASP A 264 2.20 -15.20 0.95
CA ASP A 264 2.66 -13.82 0.99
C ASP A 264 2.30 -13.21 2.35
N PRO A 265 3.14 -13.40 3.38
CA PRO A 265 2.85 -12.92 4.74
C PRO A 265 2.66 -11.40 4.84
N SER A 266 3.21 -10.63 3.89
CA SER A 266 3.04 -9.18 3.85
C SER A 266 1.66 -8.75 3.32
N ALA A 267 0.93 -9.64 2.62
CA ALA A 267 -0.41 -9.36 2.10
C ALA A 267 -1.49 -9.63 3.14
N THR A 268 -2.50 -8.76 3.17
CA THR A 268 -3.68 -8.91 4.04
C THR A 268 -4.91 -9.29 3.21
N PHE A 269 -5.78 -10.13 3.76
CA PHE A 269 -7.05 -10.44 3.10
C PHE A 269 -8.00 -9.25 3.21
N MET A 270 -8.40 -8.72 2.08
CA MET A 270 -9.27 -7.56 1.98
C MET A 270 -10.33 -7.74 0.89
N ARG A 271 -11.48 -7.10 1.07
CA ARG A 271 -12.54 -7.08 0.06
C ARG A 271 -12.10 -6.19 -1.10
N MET A 272 -12.06 -6.74 -2.31
CA MET A 272 -11.70 -5.98 -3.51
C MET A 272 -12.90 -5.13 -3.98
N LYS A 273 -12.64 -3.94 -4.56
CA LYS A 273 -13.69 -3.11 -5.18
C LYS A 273 -14.32 -3.82 -6.40
N GLU A 274 -13.52 -4.62 -7.11
CA GLU A 274 -13.91 -5.34 -8.31
C GLU A 274 -14.34 -6.78 -7.96
N ASP A 275 -15.44 -6.91 -7.26
CA ASP A 275 -16.08 -8.20 -6.99
C ASP A 275 -17.22 -8.41 -8.00
N ALA A 276 -16.88 -8.98 -9.15
CA ALA A 276 -17.82 -9.22 -10.24
C ALA A 276 -18.99 -10.14 -9.84
N MET A 277 -18.78 -10.98 -8.82
CA MET A 277 -19.80 -11.89 -8.32
C MET A 277 -20.63 -11.32 -7.17
N CYS A 278 -20.30 -10.13 -6.71
CA CYS A 278 -20.96 -9.44 -5.58
C CYS A 278 -21.11 -10.30 -4.31
N ASN A 279 -20.26 -11.31 -4.12
CA ASN A 279 -20.35 -12.27 -3.03
C ASN A 279 -19.51 -11.88 -1.80
N GLY A 280 -18.88 -10.72 -1.82
CA GLY A 280 -18.06 -10.22 -0.72
C GLY A 280 -16.75 -10.98 -0.52
N GLN A 281 -16.29 -11.74 -1.50
CA GLN A 281 -15.07 -12.54 -1.39
C GLN A 281 -13.85 -11.68 -1.06
N THR A 282 -13.14 -12.07 -0.02
CA THR A 282 -11.85 -11.46 0.33
C THR A 282 -10.72 -12.14 -0.44
N LYS A 283 -9.75 -11.34 -0.87
CA LYS A 283 -8.52 -11.81 -1.53
C LYS A 283 -7.30 -11.20 -0.86
N PRO A 284 -6.15 -11.93 -0.87
CA PRO A 284 -4.90 -11.35 -0.37
C PRO A 284 -4.49 -10.18 -1.28
N GLY A 285 -4.18 -9.05 -0.71
CA GLY A 285 -3.83 -7.85 -1.46
C GLY A 285 -3.14 -6.80 -0.62
N TYR A 286 -2.85 -5.70 -1.28
CA TYR A 286 -2.27 -4.50 -0.71
C TYR A 286 -3.17 -3.31 -1.02
N ASN A 287 -3.25 -2.38 -0.10
CA ASN A 287 -3.85 -1.08 -0.31
C ASN A 287 -2.77 -0.16 -0.89
N LEU A 288 -2.91 0.18 -2.16
CA LEU A 288 -2.03 1.10 -2.87
C LEU A 288 -2.58 2.51 -2.71
N GLN A 289 -1.83 3.36 -2.04
CA GLN A 289 -2.08 4.80 -1.96
C GLN A 289 -1.29 5.52 -3.06
N ILE A 290 -1.93 6.44 -3.75
CA ILE A 290 -1.31 7.26 -4.81
C ILE A 290 -1.59 8.73 -4.53
N SER A 291 -0.58 9.57 -4.73
CA SER A 291 -0.72 10.99 -4.95
C SER A 291 -0.59 11.28 -6.43
N SER A 292 -1.52 12.05 -6.99
CA SER A 292 -1.45 12.47 -8.40
C SER A 292 -1.58 13.99 -8.54
N GLU A 293 -1.03 14.52 -9.62
CA GLU A 293 -1.20 15.89 -10.07
C GLU A 293 -1.15 15.91 -11.60
N ASN A 294 -2.15 16.52 -12.26
CA ASN A 294 -2.32 16.47 -13.72
C ASN A 294 -2.32 15.03 -14.27
N GLN A 295 -2.83 14.07 -13.46
CA GLN A 295 -2.84 12.64 -13.74
C GLN A 295 -1.44 12.00 -13.88
N PHE A 296 -0.37 12.64 -13.43
CA PHE A 296 0.92 11.99 -13.18
C PHE A 296 0.93 11.43 -11.76
N ILE A 297 1.52 10.28 -11.56
CA ILE A 297 1.78 9.74 -10.24
C ILE A 297 2.95 10.52 -9.64
N THR A 298 2.68 11.32 -8.62
CA THR A 298 3.72 12.11 -7.93
C THR A 298 4.32 11.36 -6.75
N ASP A 299 3.53 10.55 -6.05
CA ASP A 299 4.02 9.64 -5.01
C ASP A 299 3.11 8.42 -4.88
N PHE A 300 3.60 7.37 -4.22
CA PHE A 300 2.83 6.18 -3.93
C PHE A 300 3.41 5.42 -2.73
N ALA A 301 2.54 4.69 -2.04
CA ALA A 301 2.94 3.76 -0.98
C ALA A 301 2.00 2.55 -0.92
N LEU A 302 2.51 1.42 -0.42
CA LEU A 302 1.77 0.17 -0.28
C LEU A 302 1.58 -0.16 1.20
N PHE A 303 0.32 -0.36 1.58
CA PHE A 303 -0.06 -0.66 2.94
C PHE A 303 -0.78 -2.01 3.04
N PRO A 304 -0.56 -2.73 4.15
CA PRO A 304 -1.33 -3.94 4.44
C PRO A 304 -2.73 -3.63 5.01
N ASN A 305 -3.01 -2.37 5.37
CA ASN A 305 -4.26 -1.96 5.99
C ASN A 305 -5.40 -1.90 4.96
N PRO A 306 -6.54 -2.56 5.19
CA PRO A 306 -7.67 -2.53 4.27
C PRO A 306 -8.40 -1.19 4.19
N THR A 307 -8.23 -0.31 5.19
CA THR A 307 -8.86 1.01 5.32
C THR A 307 -7.86 2.12 5.06
N ASP A 308 -8.36 3.24 4.52
CA ASP A 308 -7.50 4.36 4.10
C ASP A 308 -7.15 5.31 5.26
N THR A 309 -7.94 5.33 6.34
CA THR A 309 -7.76 6.26 7.47
C THR A 309 -6.37 6.17 8.10
N LEU A 310 -5.87 4.94 8.31
CA LEU A 310 -4.57 4.68 8.94
C LEU A 310 -3.38 4.84 7.99
N THR A 311 -3.63 4.97 6.69
CA THR A 311 -2.57 5.06 5.68
C THR A 311 -2.16 6.50 5.38
N PHE A 312 -2.98 7.48 5.76
CA PHE A 312 -2.83 8.88 5.38
C PHE A 312 -1.53 9.51 5.91
N ILE A 313 -1.34 9.46 7.23
CA ILE A 313 -0.15 10.05 7.87
C ILE A 313 1.15 9.37 7.42
N PRO A 314 1.26 8.02 7.45
CA PRO A 314 2.46 7.35 6.96
C PRO A 314 2.74 7.60 5.47
N PHE A 315 1.70 7.79 4.66
CA PHE A 315 1.85 8.09 3.24
C PHE A 315 2.37 9.51 3.03
N LEU A 316 1.73 10.52 3.62
CA LEU A 316 2.20 11.91 3.51
C LEU A 316 3.57 12.11 4.16
N GLY A 317 3.88 11.38 5.23
CA GLY A 317 5.19 11.42 5.89
C GLY A 317 6.36 10.98 4.98
N SER A 318 6.10 10.25 3.89
CA SER A 318 7.14 9.92 2.89
C SER A 318 7.50 11.08 1.96
N PHE A 319 6.62 12.05 1.81
CA PHE A 319 6.78 13.17 0.87
C PHE A 319 8.00 14.05 1.15
N PRO A 320 8.23 14.52 2.40
CA PRO A 320 9.43 15.29 2.71
C PRO A 320 10.73 14.53 2.45
N GLY A 321 10.75 13.23 2.67
CA GLY A 321 11.92 12.38 2.37
C GLY A 321 12.26 12.31 0.88
N ARG A 322 11.26 12.50 -0.01
CA ARG A 322 11.45 12.51 -1.46
C ARG A 322 11.70 13.91 -2.01
N TYR A 323 10.96 14.92 -1.52
CA TYR A 323 10.88 16.25 -2.14
C TYR A 323 11.28 17.40 -1.21
N GLY A 324 11.73 17.10 0.02
CA GLY A 324 12.17 18.08 1.01
C GLY A 324 11.04 18.91 1.65
N ARG A 325 9.78 18.71 1.25
CA ARG A 325 8.63 19.47 1.75
C ARG A 325 7.34 18.69 1.64
N PHE A 326 6.32 19.06 2.42
CA PHE A 326 4.94 18.62 2.19
C PHE A 326 4.29 19.36 1.00
N PRO A 327 3.25 18.79 0.38
CA PRO A 327 2.40 19.54 -0.54
C PRO A 327 1.66 20.63 0.25
N LYS A 328 1.42 21.79 -0.38
CA LYS A 328 0.67 22.89 0.26
C LYS A 328 -0.79 22.51 0.48
N ARG A 329 -1.36 21.72 -0.44
CA ARG A 329 -2.75 21.30 -0.44
C ARG A 329 -2.87 19.79 -0.62
N VAL A 330 -3.83 19.23 0.07
CA VAL A 330 -4.17 17.81 -0.06
C VAL A 330 -5.67 17.69 -0.29
N VAL A 331 -6.02 16.97 -1.35
CA VAL A 331 -7.41 16.69 -1.72
C VAL A 331 -7.64 15.19 -1.61
N ALA A 332 -8.55 14.77 -0.71
CA ALA A 332 -8.80 13.36 -0.48
C ALA A 332 -10.28 13.07 -0.17
N ASP A 333 -10.63 11.78 -0.14
CA ASP A 333 -12.01 11.33 0.13
C ASP A 333 -12.34 11.31 1.62
N SER A 334 -13.61 11.07 1.91
CA SER A 334 -14.13 10.95 3.28
C SER A 334 -13.52 9.80 4.07
N GLY A 335 -12.94 8.79 3.40
CA GLY A 335 -12.18 7.72 4.05
C GLY A 335 -10.96 8.20 4.85
N TYR A 336 -10.47 9.40 4.56
CA TYR A 336 -9.34 10.02 5.25
C TYR A 336 -9.75 11.03 6.33
N GLY A 337 -11.06 11.35 6.45
CA GLY A 337 -11.60 12.37 7.35
C GLY A 337 -11.65 11.92 8.81
N SER A 338 -10.54 11.89 9.52
CA SER A 338 -10.42 11.58 10.94
C SER A 338 -9.83 12.75 11.74
N GLU A 339 -10.07 12.80 13.06
CA GLU A 339 -9.50 13.83 13.95
C GLU A 339 -7.97 13.85 13.87
N GLU A 340 -7.36 12.67 13.89
CA GLU A 340 -5.91 12.49 13.81
C GLU A 340 -5.33 13.04 12.50
N ASN A 341 -5.97 12.75 11.37
CA ASN A 341 -5.52 13.22 10.06
C ASN A 341 -5.70 14.74 9.88
N TYR A 342 -6.82 15.31 10.37
CA TYR A 342 -7.01 16.76 10.35
C TYR A 342 -6.00 17.48 11.23
N ARG A 343 -5.73 16.95 12.42
CA ARG A 343 -4.71 17.48 13.30
C ARG A 343 -3.33 17.47 12.65
N PHE A 344 -2.96 16.35 12.03
CA PHE A 344 -1.69 16.23 11.32
C PHE A 344 -1.55 17.29 10.19
N MET A 345 -2.60 17.49 9.39
CA MET A 345 -2.58 18.52 8.34
C MET A 345 -2.42 19.93 8.91
N ASP A 346 -3.10 20.23 10.00
CA ASP A 346 -3.03 21.52 10.67
C ASP A 346 -1.63 21.79 11.25
N GLU A 347 -1.03 20.80 11.92
CA GLU A 347 0.34 20.86 12.45
C GLU A 347 1.40 20.96 11.35
N ALA A 348 1.19 20.31 10.20
CA ALA A 348 2.09 20.35 9.04
C ALA A 348 1.88 21.58 8.13
N GLY A 349 0.92 22.45 8.43
CA GLY A 349 0.59 23.62 7.61
C GLY A 349 -0.01 23.26 6.24
N ILE A 350 -0.71 22.12 6.13
CA ILE A 350 -1.32 21.62 4.90
C ILE A 350 -2.78 22.05 4.83
N GLU A 351 -3.21 22.69 3.75
CA GLU A 351 -4.62 22.93 3.49
C GLU A 351 -5.33 21.64 3.07
N GLY A 352 -6.17 21.12 3.95
CA GLY A 352 -6.84 19.83 3.77
C GLY A 352 -8.22 19.96 3.14
N PHE A 353 -8.37 19.76 1.84
CA PHE A 353 -9.65 19.58 1.16
C PHE A 353 -10.13 18.13 1.30
N VAL A 354 -10.26 17.69 2.55
CA VAL A 354 -10.61 16.30 2.90
C VAL A 354 -12.03 16.27 3.43
N LYS A 355 -12.88 15.46 2.79
CA LYS A 355 -14.28 15.34 3.18
C LYS A 355 -14.41 14.55 4.49
N TYR A 356 -15.37 14.91 5.32
CA TYR A 356 -15.81 14.09 6.46
C TYR A 356 -17.03 13.22 6.08
N ASN A 357 -17.29 12.18 6.85
CA ASN A 357 -18.23 11.11 6.47
C ASN A 357 -19.64 11.58 6.08
N ARG A 358 -20.14 12.67 6.64
CA ARG A 358 -21.50 13.19 6.38
C ARG A 358 -21.53 14.33 5.36
N PHE A 359 -20.39 14.83 4.90
CA PHE A 359 -20.30 16.00 4.03
C PHE A 359 -21.25 15.92 2.81
N HIS A 360 -21.23 14.78 2.08
CA HIS A 360 -22.11 14.62 0.91
C HIS A 360 -23.60 14.57 1.26
N LEU A 361 -23.94 14.01 2.43
CA LEU A 361 -25.31 13.91 2.88
C LEU A 361 -25.85 15.30 3.23
N GLU A 362 -25.06 16.07 3.97
CA GLU A 362 -25.42 17.41 4.47
C GLU A 362 -25.59 18.44 3.36
N HIS A 363 -24.89 18.27 2.23
CA HIS A 363 -24.94 19.17 1.08
C HIS A 363 -25.87 18.69 -0.05
N ARG A 364 -26.76 17.73 0.20
CA ARG A 364 -27.81 17.36 -0.77
C ARG A 364 -28.94 18.38 -0.78
N PRO A 365 -29.50 18.76 -1.96
CA PRO A 365 -30.56 19.77 -2.05
C PRO A 365 -31.81 19.51 -1.22
N ARG A 366 -32.09 18.25 -0.85
CA ARG A 366 -33.25 17.82 -0.05
C ARG A 366 -32.87 17.25 1.31
N TYR A 367 -31.66 17.54 1.78
CA TYR A 367 -31.24 17.07 3.10
C TYR A 367 -32.05 17.72 4.19
N LYS A 368 -32.64 16.90 5.06
CA LYS A 368 -33.28 17.33 6.30
C LYS A 368 -32.43 16.83 7.47
N PRO A 369 -31.87 17.73 8.28
CA PRO A 369 -31.12 17.32 9.46
C PRO A 369 -32.01 16.52 10.43
N ASP A 370 -31.49 15.44 10.96
CA ASP A 370 -32.17 14.73 12.06
C ASP A 370 -32.16 15.61 13.30
N THR A 371 -33.34 16.06 13.70
CA THR A 371 -33.56 16.96 14.84
C THR A 371 -33.03 16.36 16.16
N PHE A 372 -32.94 15.02 16.23
CA PHE A 372 -32.45 14.30 17.39
C PHE A 372 -30.96 13.99 17.35
N HIS A 373 -30.27 14.28 16.23
CA HIS A 373 -28.83 14.07 16.16
C HIS A 373 -28.07 15.05 17.05
N PRO A 374 -27.00 14.65 17.77
CA PRO A 374 -26.22 15.56 18.63
C PRO A 374 -25.79 16.86 17.95
N ASP A 375 -25.40 16.80 16.66
CA ASP A 375 -24.96 17.97 15.87
C ASP A 375 -26.09 18.96 15.56
N SER A 376 -27.36 18.55 15.70
CA SER A 376 -28.55 19.41 15.52
C SER A 376 -29.04 20.03 16.80
N LEU A 377 -28.49 19.63 17.95
CA LEU A 377 -28.88 20.17 19.25
C LEU A 377 -28.19 21.52 19.50
N TYR A 378 -28.94 22.44 20.14
CA TYR A 378 -28.34 23.70 20.58
C TYR A 378 -27.26 23.47 21.62
N TYR A 379 -26.08 24.02 21.42
CA TYR A 379 -24.96 23.99 22.34
C TYR A 379 -24.67 25.40 22.86
N ASN A 380 -24.64 25.56 24.18
CA ASN A 380 -24.21 26.79 24.81
C ASN A 380 -22.73 26.65 25.23
N GLU A 381 -21.86 27.41 24.58
CA GLU A 381 -20.39 27.37 24.81
C GLU A 381 -20.02 27.90 26.21
N GLU A 382 -20.63 29.02 26.65
CA GLU A 382 -20.30 29.64 27.94
C GLU A 382 -20.64 28.74 29.12
N GLY A 383 -21.81 28.10 29.06
CA GLY A 383 -22.28 27.21 30.12
C GLY A 383 -21.89 25.74 29.95
N ASP A 384 -21.24 25.36 28.85
CA ASP A 384 -20.85 23.99 28.49
C ASP A 384 -21.99 22.97 28.67
N TYR A 385 -23.13 23.21 27.99
CA TYR A 385 -24.29 22.31 28.01
C TYR A 385 -25.03 22.30 26.67
N TYR A 386 -25.75 21.22 26.43
CA TYR A 386 -26.65 21.07 25.29
C TYR A 386 -28.13 21.25 25.77
N ILE A 387 -28.98 21.67 24.85
CA ILE A 387 -30.44 21.67 25.07
C ILE A 387 -31.06 20.51 24.30
N CYS A 388 -31.81 19.65 24.98
CA CYS A 388 -32.54 18.56 24.31
C CYS A 388 -33.77 19.12 23.54
N PRO A 389 -34.38 18.37 22.60
CA PRO A 389 -35.55 18.85 21.83
C PRO A 389 -36.79 19.21 22.69
N MET A 390 -36.81 18.81 23.94
CA MET A 390 -37.85 19.20 24.93
C MET A 390 -37.43 20.36 25.82
N GLY A 391 -36.38 21.10 25.49
CA GLY A 391 -35.90 22.24 26.25
C GLY A 391 -35.11 21.92 27.51
N GLN A 392 -34.83 20.64 27.82
CA GLN A 392 -34.07 20.30 29.03
C GLN A 392 -32.55 20.52 28.79
N ARG A 393 -31.92 21.07 29.83
CA ARG A 393 -30.45 21.17 29.86
C ARG A 393 -29.82 19.79 29.99
N MET A 394 -28.84 19.50 29.14
CA MET A 394 -27.98 18.34 29.19
C MET A 394 -26.60 18.79 29.68
N SER A 395 -26.34 18.60 30.96
CA SER A 395 -25.10 19.04 31.60
C SER A 395 -23.96 18.06 31.32
N ARG A 396 -22.74 18.62 31.28
CA ARG A 396 -21.52 17.81 31.14
C ARG A 396 -21.35 16.88 32.35
N THR A 397 -21.07 15.61 32.07
CA THR A 397 -20.87 14.58 33.12
C THR A 397 -19.45 14.06 33.20
N GLY A 398 -18.64 14.36 32.20
CA GLY A 398 -17.24 13.94 32.17
C GLY A 398 -16.67 13.89 30.73
N THR A 399 -15.49 13.33 30.61
CA THR A 399 -14.80 13.13 29.31
C THR A 399 -14.44 11.66 29.17
N VAL A 400 -14.71 11.09 28.02
CA VAL A 400 -14.32 9.72 27.67
C VAL A 400 -13.17 9.79 26.68
N GLN A 401 -12.09 9.10 26.99
CA GLN A 401 -10.96 8.90 26.08
C GLN A 401 -11.18 7.60 25.32
N THR A 402 -10.96 7.64 24.01
CA THR A 402 -11.03 6.48 23.14
C THR A 402 -9.73 6.38 22.36
N ARG A 403 -9.06 5.24 22.46
CA ARG A 403 -7.85 4.98 21.67
C ARG A 403 -8.26 4.39 20.32
N THR A 404 -7.79 5.01 19.23
CA THR A 404 -7.98 4.50 17.87
C THR A 404 -7.07 3.30 17.59
N GLU A 405 -7.32 2.56 16.52
CA GLU A 405 -6.46 1.45 16.09
C GLU A 405 -5.01 1.92 15.78
N GLY A 406 -4.83 3.20 15.38
CA GLY A 406 -3.53 3.83 15.18
C GLY A 406 -2.83 4.29 16.47
N GLY A 407 -3.48 4.11 17.64
CA GLY A 407 -2.93 4.52 18.93
C GLY A 407 -3.24 5.97 19.34
N TYR A 408 -3.92 6.76 18.49
CA TYR A 408 -4.33 8.12 18.78
C TYR A 408 -5.41 8.15 19.87
N ILE A 409 -5.26 9.08 20.83
CA ILE A 409 -6.22 9.26 21.93
C ILE A 409 -7.18 10.39 21.59
N SER A 410 -8.41 10.02 21.21
CA SER A 410 -9.50 10.95 20.97
C SER A 410 -10.29 11.19 22.25
N GLN A 411 -10.68 12.44 22.49
CA GLN A 411 -11.41 12.86 23.68
C GLN A 411 -12.82 13.31 23.29
N SER A 412 -13.83 12.74 23.96
CA SER A 412 -15.23 13.12 23.77
C SER A 412 -15.84 13.55 25.09
N ALA A 413 -16.45 14.73 25.12
CA ALA A 413 -17.23 15.20 26.25
C ALA A 413 -18.58 14.46 26.28
N CYS A 414 -19.01 14.09 27.46
CA CYS A 414 -20.30 13.41 27.71
C CYS A 414 -21.28 14.40 28.34
N TYR A 415 -22.48 14.47 27.76
CA TYR A 415 -23.57 15.32 28.27
C TYR A 415 -24.79 14.46 28.52
N ARG A 416 -25.46 14.70 29.65
CA ARG A 416 -26.57 13.88 30.09
C ARG A 416 -27.81 14.74 30.34
N ALA A 417 -28.95 14.29 29.80
CA ALA A 417 -30.26 14.89 30.09
C ALA A 417 -30.70 14.61 31.51
N ILE A 418 -31.48 15.52 32.12
CA ILE A 418 -31.94 15.40 33.49
C ILE A 418 -32.93 14.25 33.62
N ARG A 419 -33.97 14.20 32.78
CA ARG A 419 -35.04 13.20 32.85
C ARG A 419 -35.62 12.89 31.49
N CYS A 420 -35.60 11.61 31.09
CA CYS A 420 -36.21 11.14 29.85
C CYS A 420 -37.38 10.17 30.08
N LYS A 421 -37.65 9.77 31.34
CA LYS A 421 -38.80 8.93 31.70
C LYS A 421 -40.09 9.77 31.61
N GLY A 422 -41.07 9.31 30.83
CA GLY A 422 -42.32 10.04 30.58
C GLY A 422 -42.20 11.14 29.51
N CYS A 423 -41.08 11.29 28.84
CA CYS A 423 -40.92 12.25 27.76
C CYS A 423 -41.69 11.80 26.50
N PRO A 424 -42.57 12.65 25.92
CA PRO A 424 -43.37 12.29 24.74
C PRO A 424 -42.51 12.02 23.48
N LEU A 425 -41.35 12.66 23.38
CA LEU A 425 -40.42 12.47 22.25
C LEU A 425 -39.44 11.30 22.46
N ARG A 426 -39.54 10.57 23.57
CA ARG A 426 -38.56 9.55 23.93
C ARG A 426 -38.33 8.52 22.81
N CYS A 427 -39.41 7.97 22.25
CA CYS A 427 -39.32 6.92 21.22
C CYS A 427 -38.59 7.36 19.94
N LEU A 428 -38.70 8.65 19.62
CA LEU A 428 -38.01 9.26 18.46
C LEU A 428 -36.57 9.67 18.81
N CYS A 429 -36.36 10.20 20.02
CA CYS A 429 -35.12 10.81 20.45
C CYS A 429 -34.10 9.81 20.97
N TYR A 430 -34.52 8.77 21.70
CA TYR A 430 -33.62 7.89 22.44
C TYR A 430 -34.18 6.46 22.60
N LYS A 431 -33.63 5.52 21.88
CA LYS A 431 -34.08 4.11 21.81
C LYS A 431 -33.49 3.19 22.90
N ALA A 432 -32.44 3.62 23.60
CA ALA A 432 -31.81 2.78 24.62
C ALA A 432 -32.66 2.66 25.90
N LYS A 433 -32.45 1.58 26.67
CA LYS A 433 -33.21 1.28 27.89
C LYS A 433 -32.94 2.23 29.06
N ALA A 434 -31.83 2.98 29.05
CA ALA A 434 -31.46 3.88 30.14
C ALA A 434 -32.49 5.01 30.37
N ASN A 435 -32.62 5.46 31.61
CA ASN A 435 -33.59 6.48 31.99
C ASN A 435 -33.26 7.91 31.54
N GLN A 436 -32.01 8.14 31.15
CA GLN A 436 -31.49 9.44 30.74
C GLN A 436 -30.70 9.30 29.45
N ARG A 437 -30.93 10.19 28.49
CA ARG A 437 -30.12 10.26 27.26
C ARG A 437 -28.76 10.84 27.58
N THR A 438 -27.71 10.15 27.16
CA THR A 438 -26.35 10.64 27.17
C THR A 438 -25.86 10.77 25.72
N ILE A 439 -25.28 11.91 25.36
CA ILE A 439 -24.60 12.16 24.08
C ILE A 439 -23.10 12.28 24.31
N ARG A 440 -22.32 11.83 23.35
CA ARG A 440 -20.86 12.00 23.32
C ARG A 440 -20.52 12.91 22.17
N VAL A 441 -19.79 13.97 22.44
CA VAL A 441 -19.42 14.98 21.44
C VAL A 441 -17.92 15.19 21.47
N ASN A 442 -17.30 15.07 20.33
CA ASN A 442 -15.90 15.44 20.14
C ASN A 442 -15.82 16.86 19.56
N HIS A 443 -15.64 17.84 20.44
CA HIS A 443 -15.61 19.26 20.06
C HIS A 443 -14.45 19.57 19.11
N ARG A 444 -13.30 18.92 19.31
CA ARG A 444 -12.11 19.09 18.47
C ARG A 444 -12.35 18.62 17.05
N LEU A 445 -12.91 17.41 16.90
CA LEU A 445 -13.29 16.89 15.58
C LEU A 445 -14.35 17.78 14.92
N ASN A 446 -15.32 18.30 15.69
CA ASN A 446 -16.34 19.19 15.14
C ASN A 446 -15.77 20.54 14.68
N ALA A 447 -14.74 21.07 15.37
CA ALA A 447 -14.02 22.26 14.93
C ALA A 447 -13.29 22.00 13.60
N TYR A 448 -12.61 20.86 13.49
CA TYR A 448 -11.96 20.46 12.22
C TYR A 448 -12.97 20.23 11.10
N LYS A 449 -14.13 19.64 11.36
CA LYS A 449 -15.21 19.50 10.36
C LYS A 449 -15.74 20.84 9.87
N ARG A 450 -15.90 21.82 10.77
CA ARG A 450 -16.30 23.19 10.38
C ARG A 450 -15.28 23.83 9.46
N LYS A 451 -14.00 23.82 9.85
CA LYS A 451 -12.88 24.30 9.02
C LYS A 451 -12.83 23.60 7.66
N ALA A 452 -12.96 22.27 7.64
CA ALA A 452 -13.00 21.49 6.40
C ALA A 452 -14.25 21.83 5.54
N CYS A 453 -15.40 22.06 6.15
CA CYS A 453 -16.62 22.47 5.44
C CYS A 453 -16.44 23.83 4.76
N GLU A 454 -15.90 24.82 5.45
CA GLU A 454 -15.59 26.14 4.91
C GLU A 454 -14.65 26.05 3.71
N LEU A 455 -13.55 25.31 3.84
CA LEU A 455 -12.63 25.07 2.74
C LEU A 455 -13.29 24.35 1.57
N LEU A 456 -14.05 23.28 1.82
CA LEU A 456 -14.70 22.48 0.78
C LEU A 456 -15.83 23.22 0.05
N THR A 457 -16.47 24.21 0.67
CA THR A 457 -17.56 25.01 0.08
C THR A 457 -17.08 26.30 -0.57
N SER A 458 -15.82 26.70 -0.38
CA SER A 458 -15.20 27.82 -1.08
C SER A 458 -15.14 27.57 -2.59
N GLU A 459 -14.98 28.61 -3.40
CA GLU A 459 -14.80 28.49 -4.86
C GLU A 459 -13.65 27.56 -5.23
N GLU A 460 -12.54 27.68 -4.51
CA GLU A 460 -11.38 26.81 -4.69
C GLU A 460 -11.71 25.37 -4.31
N GLY A 461 -12.38 25.16 -3.18
CA GLY A 461 -12.80 23.83 -2.72
C GLY A 461 -13.76 23.13 -3.69
N ILE A 462 -14.67 23.86 -4.32
CA ILE A 462 -15.55 23.33 -5.39
C ILE A 462 -14.71 22.88 -6.59
N LYS A 463 -13.74 23.68 -7.01
CA LYS A 463 -12.81 23.36 -8.10
C LYS A 463 -11.95 22.14 -7.79
N GLU A 464 -11.36 22.08 -6.60
CA GLU A 464 -10.50 20.98 -6.20
C GLU A 464 -11.27 19.66 -6.02
N ARG A 465 -12.50 19.71 -5.47
CA ARG A 465 -13.40 18.55 -5.41
C ARG A 465 -13.79 18.02 -6.79
N GLY A 466 -14.01 18.91 -7.75
CA GLY A 466 -14.29 18.53 -9.14
C GLY A 466 -13.08 17.88 -9.81
N ARG A 467 -11.89 18.41 -9.59
CA ARG A 467 -10.65 17.84 -10.11
C ARG A 467 -10.34 16.45 -9.55
N ARG A 468 -10.68 16.19 -8.29
CA ARG A 468 -10.42 14.89 -7.67
C ARG A 468 -10.97 13.72 -8.49
N CYS A 469 -12.16 13.86 -9.07
CA CYS A 469 -12.75 12.80 -9.91
C CYS A 469 -11.94 12.53 -11.20
N ILE A 470 -11.19 13.53 -11.67
CA ILE A 470 -10.40 13.45 -12.90
C ILE A 470 -8.95 13.02 -12.60
N GLU A 471 -8.45 13.32 -11.43
CA GLU A 471 -7.05 13.09 -11.04
C GLU A 471 -6.79 11.60 -10.67
N PRO A 472 -7.04 11.11 -9.45
CA PRO A 472 -6.68 9.76 -9.08
C PRO A 472 -7.57 8.70 -9.73
N GLU A 473 -8.86 8.99 -9.95
CA GLU A 473 -9.77 8.02 -10.56
C GLU A 473 -9.39 7.69 -12.01
N ALA A 474 -8.96 8.69 -12.79
CA ALA A 474 -8.47 8.45 -14.14
C ALA A 474 -7.15 7.65 -14.13
N VAL A 475 -6.25 7.91 -13.17
CA VAL A 475 -5.02 7.13 -13.00
C VAL A 475 -5.35 5.66 -12.71
N PHE A 476 -6.26 5.39 -11.78
CA PHE A 476 -6.69 4.03 -11.47
C PHE A 476 -7.41 3.36 -12.64
N GLY A 477 -8.25 4.09 -13.36
CA GLY A 477 -8.91 3.59 -14.57
C GLY A 477 -7.91 3.18 -15.65
N GLN A 478 -6.92 4.01 -15.92
CA GLN A 478 -5.86 3.68 -16.87
C GLN A 478 -5.01 2.50 -16.41
N MET A 479 -4.61 2.49 -15.13
CA MET A 479 -3.82 1.41 -14.55
C MET A 479 -4.53 0.06 -14.65
N LYS A 480 -5.78 -0.01 -14.20
CA LYS A 480 -6.51 -1.28 -14.09
C LYS A 480 -7.15 -1.73 -15.38
N SER A 481 -7.68 -0.81 -16.19
CA SER A 481 -8.39 -1.13 -17.43
C SER A 481 -7.46 -1.13 -18.63
N ASN A 482 -6.83 0.00 -18.95
CA ASN A 482 -6.04 0.14 -20.17
C ASN A 482 -4.68 -0.56 -20.09
N MET A 483 -4.05 -0.54 -18.91
CA MET A 483 -2.76 -1.20 -18.68
C MET A 483 -2.90 -2.59 -18.03
N ALA A 484 -4.13 -3.03 -17.71
CA ALA A 484 -4.41 -4.35 -17.14
C ALA A 484 -3.57 -4.71 -15.90
N TYR A 485 -3.16 -3.70 -15.11
CA TYR A 485 -2.37 -3.88 -13.90
C TYR A 485 -3.28 -4.05 -12.69
N ARG A 486 -3.92 -5.24 -12.58
CA ARG A 486 -4.93 -5.57 -11.55
C ARG A 486 -4.37 -6.46 -10.45
N ARG A 487 -3.22 -7.09 -10.67
CA ARG A 487 -2.61 -8.04 -9.77
C ARG A 487 -1.10 -7.91 -9.80
N PHE A 488 -0.48 -7.91 -8.63
CA PHE A 488 0.98 -7.93 -8.52
C PHE A 488 1.60 -9.23 -9.05
N ARG A 489 2.82 -9.14 -9.56
CA ARG A 489 3.56 -10.28 -10.12
C ARG A 489 4.59 -10.85 -9.14
N HIS A 490 4.86 -10.14 -8.06
CA HIS A 490 5.80 -10.48 -7.02
C HIS A 490 5.09 -10.73 -5.69
N MET A 491 5.77 -11.39 -4.75
CA MET A 491 5.36 -11.61 -3.36
C MET A 491 6.36 -10.94 -2.44
N GLY A 492 5.88 -10.48 -1.28
CA GLY A 492 6.65 -9.69 -0.32
C GLY A 492 6.67 -8.20 -0.65
N LYS A 493 6.47 -7.36 0.37
CA LYS A 493 6.27 -5.90 0.24
C LYS A 493 7.35 -5.23 -0.62
N ASP A 494 8.64 -5.50 -0.36
CA ASP A 494 9.74 -4.83 -1.07
C ASP A 494 9.75 -5.10 -2.58
N LYS A 495 9.46 -6.36 -2.96
CA LYS A 495 9.41 -6.73 -4.39
C LYS A 495 8.16 -6.18 -5.06
N VAL A 496 7.08 -6.04 -4.33
CA VAL A 496 5.83 -5.45 -4.82
C VAL A 496 6.01 -3.93 -5.00
N VAL A 497 6.67 -3.26 -4.05
CA VAL A 497 7.05 -1.84 -4.17
C VAL A 497 7.93 -1.63 -5.41
N MET A 498 8.98 -2.44 -5.59
CA MET A 498 9.83 -2.41 -6.77
C MET A 498 9.03 -2.55 -8.08
N ASP A 499 8.14 -3.54 -8.15
CA ASP A 499 7.33 -3.80 -9.34
C ASP A 499 6.41 -2.62 -9.66
N PHE A 500 5.79 -2.04 -8.62
CA PHE A 500 4.96 -0.84 -8.79
C PHE A 500 5.79 0.40 -9.15
N THR A 501 7.02 0.53 -8.66
CA THR A 501 7.91 1.63 -9.05
C THR A 501 8.20 1.60 -10.55
N PHE A 502 8.54 0.44 -11.12
CA PHE A 502 8.67 0.29 -12.58
C PHE A 502 7.39 0.69 -13.32
N PHE A 503 6.23 0.29 -12.77
CA PHE A 503 4.95 0.66 -13.33
C PHE A 503 4.73 2.18 -13.30
N ALA A 504 4.96 2.84 -12.16
CA ALA A 504 4.75 4.27 -11.99
C ALA A 504 5.64 5.12 -12.92
N ILE A 505 6.92 4.73 -13.07
CA ILE A 505 7.84 5.35 -14.03
C ILE A 505 7.30 5.20 -15.45
N ALA A 506 6.96 3.98 -15.87
CA ALA A 506 6.44 3.70 -17.20
C ALA A 506 5.11 4.41 -17.48
N PHE A 507 4.22 4.47 -16.48
CA PHE A 507 2.96 5.19 -16.54
C PHE A 507 3.17 6.68 -16.79
N ASN A 508 4.05 7.32 -16.01
CA ASN A 508 4.36 8.74 -16.16
C ASN A 508 4.99 9.05 -17.52
N ILE A 509 5.92 8.24 -18.00
CA ILE A 509 6.51 8.41 -19.35
C ILE A 509 5.44 8.23 -20.44
N LYS A 510 4.59 7.21 -20.34
CA LYS A 510 3.46 6.99 -21.27
C LYS A 510 2.51 8.18 -21.31
N LYS A 511 2.19 8.74 -20.14
CA LYS A 511 1.36 9.96 -20.01
C LYS A 511 2.05 11.15 -20.68
N LEU A 512 3.33 11.36 -20.42
CA LEU A 512 4.14 12.41 -21.05
C LEU A 512 4.09 12.30 -22.58
N CYS A 513 4.31 11.11 -23.13
CA CYS A 513 4.21 10.86 -24.59
C CYS A 513 2.83 11.22 -25.14
N SER A 514 1.76 10.87 -24.40
CA SER A 514 0.38 11.19 -24.81
C SER A 514 0.10 12.68 -24.83
N MET A 515 0.64 13.43 -23.85
CA MET A 515 0.48 14.90 -23.80
C MET A 515 1.25 15.59 -24.93
N MET A 516 2.47 15.16 -25.20
CA MET A 516 3.29 15.71 -26.30
C MET A 516 2.59 15.53 -27.66
N ARG A 517 2.05 14.34 -27.94
CA ARG A 517 1.30 14.07 -29.18
C ARG A 517 0.04 14.94 -29.34
N LYS A 518 -0.64 15.32 -28.25
CA LYS A 518 -1.83 16.20 -28.28
C LYS A 518 -1.46 17.64 -28.63
N VAL A 519 -0.32 18.12 -28.17
CA VAL A 519 0.18 19.47 -28.49
C VAL A 519 0.46 19.59 -29.98
N ASP A 520 1.09 18.56 -30.58
CA ASP A 520 1.41 18.56 -32.02
C ASP A 520 0.15 18.56 -32.92
N LYS A 521 -0.90 17.82 -32.52
CA LYS A 521 -2.16 17.75 -33.28
C LYS A 521 -3.00 19.03 -33.25
N LYS A 522 -2.82 19.91 -32.26
CA LYS A 522 -3.56 21.18 -32.13
C LYS A 522 -2.96 22.36 -32.95
N GLY A 523 -2.11 22.11 -33.96
CA GLY A 523 -1.75 23.05 -34.98
C GLY A 523 -0.71 24.12 -34.61
N ARG A 524 0.12 23.88 -33.60
CA ARG A 524 1.38 24.65 -33.47
C ARG A 524 2.42 24.01 -34.36
N LYS A 525 2.57 24.62 -35.54
CA LYS A 525 3.54 24.17 -36.54
C LYS A 525 4.91 23.94 -35.93
N THR A 526 5.38 22.72 -36.10
CA THR A 526 6.77 22.29 -36.33
C THR A 526 7.87 22.79 -35.40
N SER A 527 8.73 21.91 -35.06
CA SER A 527 10.01 22.04 -34.37
C SER A 527 9.98 21.87 -32.84
N SER A 528 8.82 21.78 -32.22
CA SER A 528 8.72 21.58 -30.76
C SER A 528 9.28 20.22 -30.34
N TYR A 529 9.09 19.17 -31.14
CA TYR A 529 9.62 17.84 -30.85
C TYR A 529 11.15 17.78 -30.90
N GLY A 530 11.72 18.30 -31.99
CA GLY A 530 13.18 18.42 -32.13
C GLY A 530 13.79 19.43 -31.16
N LYS A 531 13.13 20.59 -30.95
CA LYS A 531 13.56 21.58 -29.95
C LYS A 531 13.36 21.11 -28.52
N PHE A 532 12.29 20.35 -28.22
CA PHE A 532 12.07 19.78 -26.90
C PHE A 532 13.11 18.71 -26.58
N VAL A 533 13.44 17.82 -27.53
CA VAL A 533 14.52 16.85 -27.37
C VAL A 533 15.87 17.56 -27.25
N VAL A 534 16.13 18.60 -28.03
CA VAL A 534 17.36 19.39 -27.96
C VAL A 534 17.42 20.25 -26.71
N ILE A 535 16.32 20.91 -26.32
CA ILE A 535 16.22 21.67 -25.06
C ILE A 535 16.32 20.73 -23.87
N PHE A 536 15.70 19.55 -23.93
CA PHE A 536 15.81 18.49 -22.92
C PHE A 536 17.25 18.00 -22.76
N ILE A 537 18.00 17.85 -23.85
CA ILE A 537 19.42 17.45 -23.86
C ILE A 537 20.34 18.61 -23.41
N CYS A 538 20.15 19.82 -23.90
CA CYS A 538 20.98 20.97 -23.55
C CYS A 538 20.84 21.45 -22.10
N TYR A 539 19.66 21.27 -21.50
CA TYR A 539 19.43 21.68 -20.12
C TYR A 539 19.97 20.66 -19.10
N MET A 540 20.12 19.42 -19.48
CA MET A 540 20.62 18.35 -18.60
C MET A 540 22.11 18.47 -18.30
N HIS A 541 22.91 19.12 -19.15
CA HIS A 541 24.28 19.55 -18.80
C HIS A 541 24.32 20.61 -17.68
N LYS A 542 23.20 21.30 -17.40
CA LYS A 542 23.09 22.23 -16.27
C LYS A 542 22.65 21.58 -14.94
N LEU A 543 22.07 20.36 -14.97
CA LEU A 543 21.65 19.65 -13.75
C LEU A 543 22.81 19.01 -12.98
N GLU A 544 23.96 18.78 -13.58
CA GLU A 544 25.20 18.43 -12.86
C GLU A 544 25.57 19.52 -11.83
N ILE A 545 25.19 20.77 -12.11
CA ILE A 545 25.44 21.92 -11.23
C ILE A 545 24.40 22.02 -10.09
N CYS A 546 23.19 21.49 -10.26
CA CYS A 546 22.15 21.54 -9.23
C CYS A 546 22.22 20.36 -8.23
N GLN A 547 22.76 19.21 -8.62
CA GLN A 547 23.03 18.10 -7.70
C GLN A 547 24.06 18.49 -6.62
N ASP A 548 25.12 19.17 -7.00
CA ASP A 548 26.09 19.72 -6.05
C ASP A 548 25.51 20.73 -5.04
N LYS A 549 24.44 21.44 -5.42
CA LYS A 549 23.72 22.34 -4.51
C LYS A 549 22.78 21.61 -3.57
N PHE A 550 22.17 20.52 -4.00
CA PHE A 550 21.25 19.74 -3.16
C PHE A 550 22.01 18.91 -2.11
N GLU A 551 23.16 18.32 -2.49
CA GLU A 551 24.04 17.63 -1.53
C GLU A 551 24.65 18.59 -0.50
N LYS A 552 24.91 19.86 -0.87
CA LYS A 552 25.37 20.93 0.07
C LYS A 552 24.26 21.49 0.95
N MET A 553 22.98 21.26 0.65
CA MET A 553 21.86 21.66 1.51
C MET A 553 21.40 20.54 2.46
N THR A 554 21.85 19.30 2.24
CA THR A 554 21.51 18.11 3.06
C THR A 554 22.69 17.61 3.90
N ALA A 555 23.87 18.20 3.76
CA ALA A 555 25.03 18.06 4.63
C ALA A 555 25.10 19.24 5.61
#